data_edb64ea92bb3b27ad3bcc6ccfffc24cf
#
_entry.id   edb64ea92bb3b27ad3bcc6ccfffc24cf
#
_cell.length_a   1.000
_cell.length_b   1.000
_cell.length_c   1.000
_cell.angle_alpha   90.00
_cell.angle_beta   90.00
_cell.angle_gamma   90.00
#
_symmetry.space_group_name_H-M   'P 1'
#
loop_
_entity.id
_entity.type
_entity.pdbx_description
1 polymer ?
#
loop_
_entity_poly.entity_id
_entity_poly.type
_entity_poly.pdbx_seq_one_letter_code
_entity_poly.pdbx_strand_id
1 'polypeptide(L)'
;MSETVSVPLWLVVAAALFALWAVYEHVVVPALRWLVTSPANRVIEDVSERLRIGIRPFQRTRRQALIHRLLTDPKVQQAAEQFSKDHKVHLPIVLQIVEGYAREIVPAFNAYLYFRIGYWLGKRIARLLYRVRIGYVDSAGLERIDPTSTVVCVMNHRSNMDYVLAGFLAADQAALSYAVGEWARIWPLSHLIRWMGAYFVRRNSKDELYRRVLERYIVMATEAGVPQAVFPEGGLTRDGRMREPKLGVLDYMLRGFRIGGDRDLVFVPLGLNYDRVLEDRSLLLETKQKKTTALWNTLRFVLHNVSLMRRSEWHRFGYACVNFGTPISMRERGIDYQALSGEERRAAVAALGTELMQAVGRIVPVLPVPLIATVFVRHGDKAISEMELKGEVGRLVEQLTARGAHVYVPRKDFDYAVNVGLRMLRLRRLVGEREGLYYAQSEEMPLLRYYANSIAHLLQ
;
A
#
# COMPACT_ATOMS: atom_id res chain seq x y z
N MET A 1 16.30 32.90 -56.00
CA MET A 1 15.01 32.18 -56.06
C MET A 1 15.13 31.02 -55.09
N SER A 2 14.51 31.11 -53.94
CA SER A 2 14.45 30.03 -52.93
C SER A 2 13.26 29.12 -53.31
N GLU A 3 13.55 27.92 -53.80
CA GLU A 3 12.52 26.90 -54.00
C GLU A 3 11.99 26.44 -52.62
N THR A 4 10.77 26.76 -52.30
CA THR A 4 10.09 26.23 -51.16
C THR A 4 9.58 24.83 -51.49
N VAL A 5 10.20 23.82 -50.86
CA VAL A 5 9.74 22.43 -50.96
C VAL A 5 8.61 22.24 -49.99
N SER A 6 7.37 22.01 -50.52
CA SER A 6 6.22 21.70 -49.68
C SER A 6 6.30 20.23 -49.22
N VAL A 7 6.62 19.99 -47.98
CA VAL A 7 6.64 18.64 -47.38
C VAL A 7 5.22 18.31 -46.89
N PRO A 8 4.62 17.19 -47.26
CA PRO A 8 3.28 16.79 -46.74
C PRO A 8 3.29 16.61 -45.24
N LEU A 9 2.27 17.11 -44.55
CA LEU A 9 2.14 17.10 -43.10
C LEU A 9 2.31 15.67 -42.49
N TRP A 10 1.80 14.65 -43.18
CA TRP A 10 1.95 13.25 -42.71
C TRP A 10 3.42 12.80 -42.69
N LEU A 11 4.27 13.29 -43.60
CA LEU A 11 5.69 12.99 -43.63
C LEU A 11 6.43 13.63 -42.46
N VAL A 12 6.06 14.84 -42.08
CA VAL A 12 6.59 15.54 -40.90
C VAL A 12 6.17 14.81 -39.61
N VAL A 13 4.91 14.38 -39.52
CA VAL A 13 4.40 13.60 -38.39
C VAL A 13 5.11 12.23 -38.29
N ALA A 14 5.26 11.54 -39.41
CA ALA A 14 5.97 10.26 -39.46
C ALA A 14 7.44 10.40 -39.06
N ALA A 15 8.13 11.44 -39.55
CA ALA A 15 9.51 11.74 -39.17
C ALA A 15 9.64 12.09 -37.68
N ALA A 16 8.71 12.87 -37.13
CA ALA A 16 8.66 13.18 -35.69
C ALA A 16 8.40 11.93 -34.83
N LEU A 17 7.50 11.06 -35.23
CA LEU A 17 7.26 9.78 -34.54
C LEU A 17 8.47 8.85 -34.61
N PHE A 18 9.13 8.79 -35.75
CA PHE A 18 10.36 8.00 -35.94
C PHE A 18 11.52 8.58 -35.11
N ALA A 19 11.67 9.91 -35.06
CA ALA A 19 12.67 10.56 -34.23
C ALA A 19 12.41 10.31 -32.72
N LEU A 20 11.14 10.38 -32.28
CA LEU A 20 10.74 10.04 -30.91
C LEU A 20 11.02 8.58 -30.58
N TRP A 21 10.72 7.66 -31.52
CA TRP A 21 11.05 6.26 -31.38
C TRP A 21 12.56 6.01 -31.34
N ALA A 22 13.34 6.66 -32.20
CA ALA A 22 14.78 6.55 -32.20
C ALA A 22 15.42 7.09 -30.91
N VAL A 23 14.94 8.23 -30.40
CA VAL A 23 15.36 8.75 -29.09
C VAL A 23 14.99 7.77 -27.96
N TYR A 24 13.81 7.19 -28.00
CA TYR A 24 13.41 6.18 -27.02
C TYR A 24 14.30 4.94 -27.07
N GLU A 25 14.55 4.37 -28.26
CA GLU A 25 15.33 3.14 -28.44
C GLU A 25 16.83 3.34 -28.19
N HIS A 26 17.40 4.47 -28.66
CA HIS A 26 18.85 4.69 -28.64
C HIS A 26 19.34 5.56 -27.48
N VAL A 27 18.48 6.31 -26.83
CA VAL A 27 18.84 7.15 -25.67
C VAL A 27 18.17 6.69 -24.40
N VAL A 28 16.84 6.56 -24.40
CA VAL A 28 16.09 6.25 -23.19
C VAL A 28 16.30 4.80 -22.75
N VAL A 29 16.25 3.84 -23.67
CA VAL A 29 16.46 2.42 -23.35
C VAL A 29 17.88 2.12 -22.91
N PRO A 30 18.95 2.58 -23.58
CA PRO A 30 20.32 2.41 -23.10
C PRO A 30 20.60 3.16 -21.81
N ALA A 31 20.09 4.39 -21.65
CA ALA A 31 20.22 5.15 -20.40
C ALA A 31 19.52 4.42 -19.24
N LEU A 32 18.32 3.87 -19.46
CA LEU A 32 17.64 3.02 -18.50
C LEU A 32 18.40 1.71 -18.23
N ARG A 33 18.95 1.06 -19.26
CA ARG A 33 19.82 -0.12 -19.10
C ARG A 33 21.07 0.22 -18.31
N TRP A 34 21.75 1.32 -18.63
CA TRP A 34 22.93 1.79 -17.91
C TRP A 34 22.61 2.13 -16.46
N LEU A 35 21.49 2.81 -16.19
CA LEU A 35 20.96 3.08 -14.85
C LEU A 35 20.64 1.79 -14.07
N VAL A 36 20.21 0.74 -14.76
CA VAL A 36 19.87 -0.57 -14.16
C VAL A 36 21.11 -1.45 -13.96
N THR A 37 22.14 -1.32 -14.83
CA THR A 37 23.37 -2.14 -14.79
C THR A 37 24.57 -1.44 -14.18
N SER A 38 24.54 -0.12 -14.02
CA SER A 38 25.59 0.67 -13.39
C SER A 38 25.70 0.35 -11.90
N PRO A 39 26.81 0.57 -11.22
CA PRO A 39 27.31 -0.22 -10.08
C PRO A 39 26.32 -0.33 -8.92
N ALA A 40 25.30 -1.17 -9.11
CA ALA A 40 24.34 -1.54 -8.09
C ALA A 40 25.05 -2.00 -6.80
N ASN A 41 26.23 -2.60 -6.91
CA ASN A 41 26.96 -3.12 -5.77
C ASN A 41 27.42 -2.01 -4.79
N ARG A 42 27.98 -0.89 -5.28
CA ARG A 42 28.39 0.21 -4.38
C ARG A 42 27.22 0.88 -3.66
N VAL A 43 26.10 1.07 -4.36
CA VAL A 43 24.88 1.62 -3.75
C VAL A 43 24.25 0.62 -2.78
N ILE A 44 24.34 -0.67 -3.07
CA ILE A 44 23.85 -1.74 -2.19
C ILE A 44 24.69 -1.80 -0.91
N GLU A 45 26.01 -1.66 -0.98
CA GLU A 45 26.89 -1.60 0.20
C GLU A 45 26.60 -0.36 1.05
N ASP A 46 26.59 0.83 0.45
CA ASP A 46 26.31 2.12 1.11
C ASP A 46 24.91 2.15 1.78
N VAL A 47 23.91 1.55 1.13
CA VAL A 47 22.55 1.48 1.66
C VAL A 47 22.42 0.36 2.69
N SER A 48 23.09 -0.78 2.50
CA SER A 48 23.02 -1.92 3.42
C SER A 48 23.64 -1.60 4.79
N GLU A 49 24.66 -0.73 4.84
CA GLU A 49 25.25 -0.24 6.10
C GLU A 49 24.31 0.68 6.87
N ARG A 50 23.41 1.39 6.19
CA ARG A 50 22.45 2.31 6.79
C ARG A 50 21.15 1.63 7.23
N LEU A 51 20.84 0.46 6.66
CA LEU A 51 19.61 -0.25 6.98
C LEU A 51 19.80 -1.13 8.21
N ARG A 52 18.89 -0.99 9.18
CA ARG A 52 18.83 -1.88 10.33
C ARG A 52 18.56 -3.34 9.92
N ILE A 53 17.70 -3.52 8.89
CA ILE A 53 17.42 -4.81 8.26
C ILE A 53 17.98 -4.74 6.83
N GLY A 54 19.16 -5.30 6.61
CA GLY A 54 19.84 -5.28 5.32
C GLY A 54 19.05 -5.93 4.18
N ILE A 55 19.40 -5.59 2.93
CA ILE A 55 18.79 -6.20 1.74
C ILE A 55 19.18 -7.69 1.70
N ARG A 56 18.19 -8.57 1.75
CA ARG A 56 18.41 -10.02 1.79
C ARG A 56 18.99 -10.56 0.47
N PRO A 57 19.82 -11.62 0.52
CA PRO A 57 20.36 -12.26 -0.69
C PRO A 57 19.28 -12.67 -1.69
N PHE A 58 18.13 -13.13 -1.21
CA PHE A 58 16.97 -13.48 -2.03
C PHE A 58 16.49 -12.30 -2.90
N GLN A 59 16.41 -11.08 -2.35
CA GLN A 59 16.03 -9.88 -3.10
C GLN A 59 17.07 -9.48 -4.16
N ARG A 60 18.35 -9.81 -3.93
CA ARG A 60 19.46 -9.57 -4.89
C ARG A 60 19.52 -10.63 -5.99
N THR A 61 18.85 -11.76 -5.82
CA THR A 61 18.84 -12.85 -6.78
C THR A 61 18.21 -12.39 -8.09
N ARG A 62 18.84 -12.72 -9.22
CA ARG A 62 18.29 -12.40 -10.55
C ARG A 62 16.91 -13.00 -10.69
N ARG A 63 15.95 -12.22 -11.18
CA ARG A 63 14.56 -12.63 -11.36
C ARG A 63 14.41 -13.97 -12.08
N GLN A 64 15.21 -14.19 -13.11
CA GLN A 64 15.19 -15.43 -13.89
C GLN A 64 15.57 -16.65 -13.05
N ALA A 65 16.53 -16.50 -12.13
CA ALA A 65 16.93 -17.59 -11.22
C ALA A 65 15.81 -17.90 -10.21
N LEU A 66 15.07 -16.88 -9.72
CA LEU A 66 13.91 -17.11 -8.85
C LEU A 66 12.77 -17.81 -9.60
N ILE A 67 12.51 -17.44 -10.85
CA ILE A 67 11.53 -18.11 -11.70
C ILE A 67 11.93 -19.56 -11.90
N HIS A 68 13.18 -19.83 -12.25
CA HIS A 68 13.68 -21.20 -12.44
C HIS A 68 13.54 -22.02 -11.14
N ARG A 69 13.90 -21.43 -9.99
CA ARG A 69 13.75 -22.07 -8.67
C ARG A 69 12.30 -22.42 -8.34
N LEU A 70 11.33 -21.59 -8.75
CA LEU A 70 9.91 -21.90 -8.61
C LEU A 70 9.48 -23.04 -9.54
N LEU A 71 9.95 -23.04 -10.79
CA LEU A 71 9.64 -24.08 -11.76
C LEU A 71 10.19 -25.46 -11.34
N THR A 72 11.32 -25.49 -10.65
CA THR A 72 11.95 -26.71 -10.15
C THR A 72 11.52 -27.07 -8.72
N ASP A 73 10.66 -26.29 -8.08
CA ASP A 73 10.17 -26.57 -6.73
C ASP A 73 9.29 -27.83 -6.73
N PRO A 74 9.59 -28.84 -5.88
CA PRO A 74 8.88 -30.13 -5.87
C PRO A 74 7.36 -29.98 -5.70
N LYS A 75 6.90 -29.03 -4.88
CA LYS A 75 5.45 -28.80 -4.64
C LYS A 75 4.77 -28.17 -5.84
N VAL A 76 5.49 -27.33 -6.61
CA VAL A 76 4.99 -26.74 -7.85
C VAL A 76 4.93 -27.81 -8.94
N GLN A 77 5.96 -28.65 -9.07
CA GLN A 77 6.00 -29.77 -10.01
C GLN A 77 4.85 -30.75 -9.74
N GLN A 78 4.68 -31.17 -8.50
CA GLN A 78 3.59 -32.05 -8.09
C GLN A 78 2.21 -31.46 -8.43
N ALA A 79 2.01 -30.16 -8.20
CA ALA A 79 0.76 -29.49 -8.55
C ALA A 79 0.56 -29.41 -10.07
N ALA A 80 1.62 -29.21 -10.85
CA ALA A 80 1.56 -29.22 -12.31
C ALA A 80 1.21 -30.60 -12.87
N GLU A 81 1.80 -31.67 -12.33
CA GLU A 81 1.48 -33.04 -12.70
C GLU A 81 0.03 -33.43 -12.36
N GLN A 82 -0.44 -33.02 -11.18
CA GLN A 82 -1.82 -33.26 -10.77
C GLN A 82 -2.79 -32.52 -11.70
N PHE A 83 -2.53 -31.23 -11.97
CA PHE A 83 -3.32 -30.45 -12.89
C PHE A 83 -3.35 -31.04 -14.31
N SER A 84 -2.20 -31.54 -14.80
CA SER A 84 -2.08 -32.23 -16.09
C SER A 84 -3.00 -33.44 -16.18
N LYS A 85 -3.03 -34.25 -15.12
CA LYS A 85 -3.90 -35.47 -15.04
C LYS A 85 -5.38 -35.11 -14.96
N ASP A 86 -5.75 -34.17 -14.10
CA ASP A 86 -7.14 -33.80 -13.83
C ASP A 86 -7.81 -33.13 -15.05
N HIS A 87 -7.04 -32.32 -15.78
CA HIS A 87 -7.55 -31.56 -16.94
C HIS A 87 -7.18 -32.18 -18.29
N LYS A 88 -6.47 -33.34 -18.29
CA LYS A 88 -6.00 -34.02 -19.52
C LYS A 88 -5.20 -33.10 -20.45
N VAL A 89 -4.37 -32.21 -19.87
CA VAL A 89 -3.48 -31.29 -20.59
C VAL A 89 -2.06 -31.81 -20.51
N HIS A 90 -1.32 -31.81 -21.62
CA HIS A 90 0.08 -32.25 -21.63
C HIS A 90 0.96 -31.46 -20.65
N LEU A 91 1.75 -32.16 -19.84
CA LEU A 91 2.60 -31.56 -18.79
C LEU A 91 3.48 -30.39 -19.30
N PRO A 92 4.14 -30.45 -20.47
CA PRO A 92 4.90 -29.31 -20.99
C PRO A 92 4.07 -28.03 -21.17
N ILE A 93 2.80 -28.14 -21.55
CA ILE A 93 1.88 -26.99 -21.67
C ILE A 93 1.55 -26.44 -20.29
N VAL A 94 1.30 -27.32 -19.31
CA VAL A 94 1.05 -26.90 -17.92
C VAL A 94 2.28 -26.19 -17.35
N LEU A 95 3.50 -26.66 -17.62
CA LEU A 95 4.73 -26.02 -17.17
C LEU A 95 4.93 -24.62 -17.81
N GLN A 96 4.51 -24.41 -19.06
CA GLN A 96 4.48 -23.09 -19.68
C GLN A 96 3.49 -22.14 -18.97
N ILE A 97 2.32 -22.66 -18.56
CA ILE A 97 1.35 -21.91 -17.75
C ILE A 97 1.97 -21.52 -16.40
N VAL A 98 2.63 -22.46 -15.72
CA VAL A 98 3.35 -22.23 -14.45
C VAL A 98 4.44 -21.17 -14.62
N GLU A 99 5.20 -21.23 -15.71
CA GLU A 99 6.20 -20.21 -16.03
C GLU A 99 5.56 -18.83 -16.23
N GLY A 100 4.42 -18.76 -16.92
CA GLY A 100 3.61 -17.55 -17.05
C GLY A 100 3.22 -16.96 -15.68
N TYR A 101 2.76 -17.80 -14.76
CA TYR A 101 2.42 -17.39 -13.39
C TYR A 101 3.65 -16.96 -12.59
N ALA A 102 4.75 -17.69 -12.67
CA ALA A 102 5.99 -17.31 -12.02
C ALA A 102 6.52 -15.96 -12.54
N ARG A 103 6.47 -15.73 -13.85
CA ARG A 103 6.80 -14.43 -14.48
C ARG A 103 5.86 -13.30 -14.05
N GLU A 104 4.61 -13.61 -13.75
CA GLU A 104 3.65 -12.63 -13.23
C GLU A 104 3.95 -12.27 -11.78
N ILE A 105 4.19 -13.26 -10.92
CA ILE A 105 4.34 -13.12 -9.47
C ILE A 105 5.71 -12.55 -9.10
N VAL A 106 6.80 -13.12 -9.62
CA VAL A 106 8.17 -12.78 -9.19
C VAL A 106 8.53 -11.34 -9.53
N PRO A 107 8.89 -10.50 -8.54
CA PRO A 107 9.35 -9.14 -8.76
C PRO A 107 10.70 -9.09 -9.48
N ALA A 108 11.03 -7.91 -10.00
CA ALA A 108 12.33 -7.60 -10.57
C ALA A 108 13.02 -6.54 -9.72
N PHE A 109 13.23 -6.84 -8.42
CA PHE A 109 13.77 -5.86 -7.48
C PHE A 109 15.08 -5.27 -7.95
N ASN A 110 15.16 -3.94 -7.91
CA ASN A 110 16.36 -3.19 -8.20
C ASN A 110 16.63 -2.19 -7.07
N ALA A 111 17.66 -2.45 -6.28
CA ALA A 111 17.99 -1.62 -5.11
C ALA A 111 18.25 -0.15 -5.47
N TYR A 112 18.93 0.11 -6.60
CA TYR A 112 19.18 1.49 -7.06
C TYR A 112 17.87 2.22 -7.36
N LEU A 113 16.96 1.59 -8.14
CA LEU A 113 15.68 2.19 -8.47
C LEU A 113 14.81 2.35 -7.22
N TYR A 114 14.86 1.39 -6.30
CA TYR A 114 14.10 1.47 -5.04
C TYR A 114 14.56 2.65 -4.18
N PHE A 115 15.86 2.74 -3.84
CA PHE A 115 16.36 3.70 -2.87
C PHE A 115 16.65 5.10 -3.46
N ARG A 116 17.07 5.18 -4.71
CA ARG A 116 17.41 6.47 -5.34
C ARG A 116 16.22 7.11 -6.04
N ILE A 117 15.44 6.35 -6.79
CA ILE A 117 14.35 6.90 -7.60
C ILE A 117 13.02 6.74 -6.87
N GLY A 118 12.65 5.52 -6.49
CA GLY A 118 11.36 5.22 -5.86
C GLY A 118 11.17 5.95 -4.54
N TYR A 119 12.16 5.87 -3.67
CA TYR A 119 12.17 6.58 -2.39
C TYR A 119 12.09 8.11 -2.57
N TRP A 120 12.94 8.67 -3.42
CA TRP A 120 12.95 10.12 -3.68
C TRP A 120 11.62 10.60 -4.26
N LEU A 121 11.11 9.90 -5.27
CA LEU A 121 9.84 10.21 -5.93
C LEU A 121 8.67 10.05 -4.95
N GLY A 122 8.61 8.93 -4.24
CA GLY A 122 7.59 8.65 -3.23
C GLY A 122 7.56 9.72 -2.13
N LYS A 123 8.74 10.07 -1.59
CA LYS A 123 8.90 11.14 -0.59
C LYS A 123 8.41 12.49 -1.12
N ARG A 124 8.74 12.82 -2.37
CA ARG A 124 8.35 14.08 -2.99
C ARG A 124 6.83 14.12 -3.24
N ILE A 125 6.25 13.04 -3.76
CA ILE A 125 4.79 12.94 -3.97
C ILE A 125 4.06 12.99 -2.63
N ALA A 126 4.46 12.19 -1.64
CA ALA A 126 3.83 12.17 -0.33
C ALA A 126 3.85 13.54 0.34
N ARG A 127 4.99 14.24 0.33
CA ARG A 127 5.15 15.59 0.92
C ARG A 127 4.46 16.69 0.12
N LEU A 128 4.31 16.50 -1.19
CA LEU A 128 3.56 17.42 -2.04
C LEU A 128 2.08 17.34 -1.68
N LEU A 129 1.53 16.14 -1.61
CA LEU A 129 0.10 15.92 -1.38
C LEU A 129 -0.28 16.11 0.09
N TYR A 130 0.54 15.64 1.03
CA TYR A 130 0.22 15.57 2.45
C TYR A 130 1.26 16.23 3.35
N ARG A 131 0.83 16.58 4.55
CA ARG A 131 1.71 16.78 5.69
C ARG A 131 1.89 15.42 6.37
N VAL A 132 2.89 14.65 5.89
CA VAL A 132 3.17 13.31 6.43
C VAL A 132 3.71 13.42 7.85
N ARG A 133 3.16 12.59 8.75
CA ARG A 133 3.55 12.50 10.16
C ARG A 133 3.70 11.05 10.59
N ILE A 134 4.69 10.80 11.41
CA ILE A 134 4.77 9.63 12.27
C ILE A 134 4.16 10.06 13.59
N GLY A 135 3.15 9.33 14.05
CA GLY A 135 2.50 9.58 15.33
C GLY A 135 3.12 8.69 16.42
N TYR A 136 2.35 7.71 16.91
CA TYR A 136 2.81 6.74 17.90
C TYR A 136 3.80 5.74 17.30
N VAL A 137 4.86 5.43 18.07
CA VAL A 137 5.83 4.39 17.73
C VAL A 137 6.19 3.63 19.00
N ASP A 138 6.00 2.31 19.01
CA ASP A 138 6.55 1.44 20.04
C ASP A 138 8.05 1.20 19.77
N SER A 139 8.87 2.19 20.10
CA SER A 139 10.32 2.14 19.85
C SER A 139 10.98 0.97 20.60
N ALA A 140 10.59 0.72 21.83
CA ALA A 140 11.14 -0.35 22.65
C ALA A 140 10.82 -1.75 22.07
N GLY A 141 9.61 -1.94 21.57
CA GLY A 141 9.23 -3.17 20.88
C GLY A 141 10.00 -3.37 19.58
N LEU A 142 10.07 -2.32 18.76
CA LEU A 142 10.78 -2.37 17.47
C LEU A 142 12.28 -2.60 17.64
N GLU A 143 12.90 -2.06 18.71
CA GLU A 143 14.32 -2.26 19.03
C GLU A 143 14.67 -3.69 19.41
N ARG A 144 13.75 -4.43 19.97
CA ARG A 144 13.93 -5.85 20.35
C ARG A 144 13.85 -6.82 19.18
N ILE A 145 13.39 -6.39 18.02
CA ILE A 145 13.33 -7.27 16.84
C ILE A 145 14.76 -7.68 16.46
N ASP A 146 15.02 -8.98 16.46
CA ASP A 146 16.28 -9.53 15.96
C ASP A 146 16.45 -9.17 14.46
N PRO A 147 17.57 -8.55 14.05
CA PRO A 147 17.84 -8.20 12.66
C PRO A 147 17.79 -9.38 11.67
N THR A 148 17.95 -10.61 12.17
CA THR A 148 17.82 -11.81 11.33
C THR A 148 16.39 -12.21 11.05
N SER A 149 15.41 -11.71 11.83
CA SER A 149 13.99 -12.03 11.70
C SER A 149 13.41 -11.65 10.33
N THR A 150 12.37 -12.37 9.95
CA THR A 150 11.51 -11.97 8.82
C THR A 150 10.44 -11.03 9.33
N VAL A 151 10.56 -9.76 8.97
CA VAL A 151 9.60 -8.73 9.40
C VAL A 151 8.48 -8.56 8.39
N VAL A 152 7.25 -8.59 8.86
CA VAL A 152 6.04 -8.37 8.05
C VAL A 152 5.25 -7.18 8.61
N CYS A 153 5.21 -6.08 7.88
CA CYS A 153 4.35 -4.95 8.19
C CYS A 153 2.89 -5.28 7.83
N VAL A 154 2.01 -5.24 8.82
CA VAL A 154 0.57 -5.50 8.65
C VAL A 154 -0.18 -4.18 8.77
N MET A 155 -0.97 -3.82 7.75
CA MET A 155 -1.55 -2.49 7.63
C MET A 155 -3.03 -2.53 7.25
N ASN A 156 -3.81 -1.54 7.73
CA ASN A 156 -5.12 -1.23 7.15
C ASN A 156 -4.96 -0.56 5.78
N HIS A 157 -5.96 -0.68 4.89
CA HIS A 157 -5.85 -0.24 3.49
C HIS A 157 -6.88 0.84 3.15
N ARG A 158 -6.44 2.10 3.17
CA ARG A 158 -7.28 3.28 2.96
C ARG A 158 -7.14 3.92 1.59
N SER A 159 -5.91 3.90 1.05
CA SER A 159 -5.55 4.59 -0.20
C SER A 159 -4.43 3.85 -0.93
N ASN A 160 -4.34 4.00 -2.25
CA ASN A 160 -3.13 3.57 -2.97
C ASN A 160 -1.86 4.32 -2.52
N MET A 161 -2.02 5.43 -1.81
CA MET A 161 -0.90 6.13 -1.16
C MET A 161 -0.30 5.36 0.01
N ASP A 162 -0.98 4.35 0.55
CA ASP A 162 -0.47 3.52 1.66
C ASP A 162 0.84 2.84 1.28
N TYR A 163 0.97 2.35 0.03
CA TYR A 163 2.22 1.78 -0.50
C TYR A 163 3.36 2.79 -0.51
N VAL A 164 3.05 4.04 -0.89
CA VAL A 164 4.04 5.12 -0.96
C VAL A 164 4.47 5.54 0.44
N LEU A 165 3.51 5.70 1.36
CA LEU A 165 3.80 6.09 2.74
C LEU A 165 4.58 5.02 3.48
N ALA A 166 4.14 3.76 3.43
CA ALA A 166 4.83 2.65 4.09
C ALA A 166 6.23 2.45 3.50
N GLY A 167 6.37 2.48 2.16
CA GLY A 167 7.66 2.40 1.49
C GLY A 167 8.60 3.54 1.84
N PHE A 168 8.09 4.77 1.92
CA PHE A 168 8.86 5.95 2.29
C PHE A 168 9.31 5.91 3.76
N LEU A 169 8.41 5.53 4.68
CA LEU A 169 8.72 5.54 6.11
C LEU A 169 9.57 4.35 6.55
N ALA A 170 9.44 3.20 5.86
CA ALA A 170 10.25 2.02 6.15
C ALA A 170 11.60 1.99 5.40
N ALA A 171 11.79 2.84 4.39
CA ALA A 171 12.97 2.79 3.53
C ALA A 171 14.30 3.06 4.25
N ASP A 172 14.26 3.77 5.37
CA ASP A 172 15.42 3.99 6.23
C ASP A 172 15.75 2.76 7.12
N GLN A 173 14.85 1.76 7.17
CA GLN A 173 14.98 0.56 8.00
C GLN A 173 15.07 -0.74 7.18
N ALA A 174 14.32 -0.84 6.09
CA ALA A 174 14.22 -2.06 5.29
C ALA A 174 13.71 -1.82 3.87
N ALA A 175 14.11 -2.69 2.94
CA ALA A 175 13.53 -2.74 1.60
C ALA A 175 12.30 -3.66 1.61
N LEU A 176 11.11 -3.08 1.70
CA LEU A 176 9.87 -3.84 1.79
C LEU A 176 9.45 -4.43 0.44
N SER A 177 9.02 -5.68 0.46
CA SER A 177 8.33 -6.34 -0.64
C SER A 177 6.81 -6.30 -0.41
N TYR A 178 6.04 -5.87 -1.40
CA TYR A 178 4.60 -5.62 -1.26
C TYR A 178 3.77 -6.60 -2.07
N ALA A 179 2.67 -7.07 -1.47
CA ALA A 179 1.61 -7.74 -2.20
C ALA A 179 0.70 -6.70 -2.88
N VAL A 180 0.75 -6.59 -4.20
CA VAL A 180 0.01 -5.59 -4.97
C VAL A 180 -1.06 -6.24 -5.84
N GLY A 181 -2.27 -5.68 -5.84
CA GLY A 181 -3.38 -6.19 -6.63
C GLY A 181 -3.29 -5.86 -8.13
N GLU A 182 -4.23 -6.37 -8.90
CA GLU A 182 -4.26 -6.28 -10.37
C GLU A 182 -4.31 -4.85 -10.93
N TRP A 183 -4.77 -3.86 -10.16
CA TRP A 183 -4.85 -2.46 -10.57
C TRP A 183 -3.50 -1.87 -11.00
N ALA A 184 -2.41 -2.41 -10.43
CA ALA A 184 -1.06 -1.94 -10.70
C ALA A 184 -0.42 -2.54 -11.97
N ARG A 185 -1.16 -3.33 -12.75
CA ARG A 185 -0.67 -3.98 -13.98
C ARG A 185 -0.66 -3.07 -15.21
N ILE A 186 -0.94 -1.78 -15.04
CA ILE A 186 -0.98 -0.81 -16.14
C ILE A 186 0.45 -0.41 -16.55
N TRP A 187 0.76 -0.51 -17.85
CA TRP A 187 2.03 0.00 -18.38
C TRP A 187 2.06 1.55 -18.31
N PRO A 188 3.17 2.22 -17.94
CA PRO A 188 4.48 1.70 -17.50
C PRO A 188 4.58 1.44 -15.99
N LEU A 189 3.53 1.73 -15.21
CA LEU A 189 3.48 1.65 -13.75
C LEU A 189 3.83 0.25 -13.23
N SER A 190 3.38 -0.80 -13.92
CA SER A 190 3.66 -2.19 -13.57
C SER A 190 5.17 -2.51 -13.52
N HIS A 191 5.96 -1.90 -14.40
CA HIS A 191 7.42 -2.10 -14.41
C HIS A 191 8.08 -1.41 -13.22
N LEU A 192 7.70 -0.16 -12.94
CA LEU A 192 8.20 0.60 -11.79
C LEU A 192 7.90 -0.14 -10.49
N ILE A 193 6.66 -0.61 -10.31
CA ILE A 193 6.21 -1.32 -9.12
C ILE A 193 7.00 -2.64 -8.93
N ARG A 194 7.24 -3.39 -10.02
CA ARG A 194 8.09 -4.61 -9.97
C ARG A 194 9.54 -4.31 -9.59
N TRP A 195 10.11 -3.24 -10.10
CA TRP A 195 11.47 -2.82 -9.75
C TRP A 195 11.59 -2.38 -8.29
N MET A 196 10.48 -1.92 -7.71
CA MET A 196 10.38 -1.63 -6.29
C MET A 196 10.15 -2.89 -5.42
N GLY A 197 10.24 -4.09 -5.97
CA GLY A 197 10.14 -5.34 -5.20
C GLY A 197 8.71 -5.81 -4.92
N ALA A 198 7.71 -5.20 -5.52
CA ALA A 198 6.33 -5.65 -5.37
C ALA A 198 6.04 -6.91 -6.20
N TYR A 199 5.32 -7.86 -5.60
CA TYR A 199 4.78 -9.03 -6.28
C TYR A 199 3.28 -8.89 -6.50
N PHE A 200 2.81 -9.39 -7.66
CA PHE A 200 1.42 -9.25 -8.02
C PHE A 200 0.57 -10.41 -7.51
N VAL A 201 -0.59 -10.07 -6.95
CA VAL A 201 -1.55 -11.04 -6.44
C VAL A 201 -2.88 -10.89 -7.17
N ARG A 202 -3.38 -11.98 -7.75
CA ARG A 202 -4.75 -12.04 -8.27
C ARG A 202 -5.72 -12.18 -7.10
N ARG A 203 -6.61 -11.23 -6.96
CA ARG A 203 -7.62 -11.25 -5.91
C ARG A 203 -8.66 -12.33 -6.20
N ASN A 204 -8.99 -13.15 -5.19
CA ASN A 204 -10.00 -14.19 -5.27
C ASN A 204 -9.77 -15.20 -6.43
N SER A 205 -8.52 -15.48 -6.78
CA SER A 205 -8.21 -16.48 -7.79
C SER A 205 -8.74 -17.85 -7.38
N LYS A 206 -9.55 -18.46 -8.24
CA LYS A 206 -10.01 -19.84 -8.10
C LYS A 206 -9.01 -20.85 -8.70
N ASP A 207 -8.02 -20.37 -9.44
CA ASP A 207 -6.99 -21.15 -10.10
C ASP A 207 -6.03 -21.74 -9.05
N GLU A 208 -6.10 -23.05 -8.86
CA GLU A 208 -5.31 -23.77 -7.86
C GLU A 208 -3.82 -23.78 -8.20
N LEU A 209 -3.49 -23.90 -9.48
CA LEU A 209 -2.11 -23.89 -9.94
C LEU A 209 -1.46 -22.53 -9.69
N TYR A 210 -2.18 -21.44 -10.01
CA TYR A 210 -1.72 -20.09 -9.67
C TYR A 210 -1.51 -19.90 -8.17
N ARG A 211 -2.47 -20.36 -7.34
CA ARG A 211 -2.36 -20.27 -5.87
C ARG A 211 -1.17 -21.02 -5.34
N ARG A 212 -0.85 -22.20 -5.91
CA ARG A 212 0.31 -22.99 -5.51
C ARG A 212 1.63 -22.29 -5.85
N VAL A 213 1.75 -21.68 -7.04
CA VAL A 213 2.95 -20.91 -7.42
C VAL A 213 3.11 -19.70 -6.50
N LEU A 214 2.03 -18.97 -6.21
CA LEU A 214 2.04 -17.83 -5.29
C LEU A 214 2.42 -18.24 -3.86
N GLU A 215 1.85 -19.32 -3.34
CA GLU A 215 2.20 -19.90 -2.04
C GLU A 215 3.69 -20.17 -1.95
N ARG A 216 4.25 -20.88 -2.93
CA ARG A 216 5.67 -21.24 -2.91
C ARG A 216 6.58 -20.04 -2.98
N TYR A 217 6.25 -19.03 -3.77
CA TYR A 217 7.00 -17.78 -3.80
C TYR A 217 7.01 -17.08 -2.43
N ILE A 218 5.84 -16.96 -1.78
CA ILE A 218 5.73 -16.29 -0.47
C ILE A 218 6.49 -17.10 0.61
N VAL A 219 6.35 -18.41 0.61
CA VAL A 219 7.11 -19.30 1.52
C VAL A 219 8.61 -19.07 1.36
N MET A 220 9.13 -19.14 0.13
CA MET A 220 10.55 -18.93 -0.15
C MET A 220 11.04 -17.55 0.27
N ALA A 221 10.25 -16.50 0.05
CA ALA A 221 10.57 -15.13 0.47
C ALA A 221 10.61 -15.01 2.00
N THR A 222 9.66 -15.66 2.70
CA THR A 222 9.58 -15.65 4.17
C THR A 222 10.76 -16.42 4.78
N GLU A 223 11.06 -17.62 4.28
CA GLU A 223 12.22 -18.43 4.71
C GLU A 223 13.55 -17.68 4.49
N ALA A 224 13.63 -16.91 3.41
CA ALA A 224 14.82 -16.11 3.09
C ALA A 224 14.94 -14.81 3.91
N GLY A 225 14.01 -14.50 4.80
CA GLY A 225 14.03 -13.31 5.66
C GLY A 225 13.68 -12.01 4.93
N VAL A 226 12.99 -12.05 3.79
CA VAL A 226 12.60 -10.85 3.04
C VAL A 226 11.59 -10.04 3.86
N PRO A 227 11.87 -8.74 4.14
CA PRO A 227 10.88 -7.87 4.76
C PRO A 227 9.69 -7.68 3.83
N GLN A 228 8.49 -7.89 4.35
CA GLN A 228 7.26 -7.84 3.57
C GLN A 228 6.26 -6.84 4.14
N ALA A 229 5.32 -6.40 3.32
CA ALA A 229 4.21 -5.58 3.74
C ALA A 229 2.90 -6.09 3.14
N VAL A 230 1.89 -6.23 3.98
CA VAL A 230 0.60 -6.80 3.60
C VAL A 230 -0.56 -5.96 4.08
N PHE A 231 -1.64 -5.98 3.29
CA PHE A 231 -2.92 -5.41 3.63
C PHE A 231 -3.93 -6.55 3.75
N PRO A 232 -4.16 -7.09 4.95
CA PRO A 232 -5.04 -8.25 5.11
C PRO A 232 -6.47 -8.01 4.63
N GLU A 233 -6.95 -6.78 4.66
CA GLU A 233 -8.26 -6.39 4.11
C GLU A 233 -8.44 -6.78 2.62
N GLY A 234 -7.34 -7.00 1.89
CA GLY A 234 -7.33 -7.45 0.49
C GLY A 234 -7.88 -6.43 -0.50
N GLY A 235 -8.10 -5.18 -0.10
CA GLY A 235 -8.54 -4.09 -0.96
C GLY A 235 -8.86 -2.84 -0.17
N LEU A 236 -8.99 -1.71 -0.86
CA LEU A 236 -9.36 -0.44 -0.25
C LEU A 236 -10.72 -0.53 0.43
N THR A 237 -10.85 0.10 1.60
CA THR A 237 -12.15 0.24 2.25
C THR A 237 -13.05 1.17 1.44
N ARG A 238 -14.34 0.85 1.35
CA ARG A 238 -15.32 1.62 0.57
C ARG A 238 -16.17 2.55 1.43
N ASP A 239 -16.35 2.18 2.67
CA ASP A 239 -17.17 2.90 3.66
C ASP A 239 -16.35 3.56 4.76
N GLY A 240 -15.03 3.42 4.72
CA GLY A 240 -14.10 3.93 5.72
C GLY A 240 -13.86 3.01 6.92
N ARG A 241 -14.61 1.92 7.08
CA ARG A 241 -14.41 0.94 8.16
C ARG A 241 -13.25 0.00 7.84
N MET A 242 -12.64 -0.54 8.85
CA MET A 242 -11.73 -1.67 8.71
C MET A 242 -12.51 -2.92 8.30
N ARG A 243 -11.90 -3.77 7.49
CA ARG A 243 -12.50 -4.98 6.94
C ARG A 243 -11.89 -6.22 7.59
N GLU A 244 -12.66 -7.30 7.58
CA GLU A 244 -12.19 -8.61 8.01
C GLU A 244 -10.98 -9.08 7.20
N PRO A 245 -10.00 -9.74 7.83
CA PRO A 245 -8.78 -10.17 7.17
C PRO A 245 -9.01 -11.31 6.19
N LYS A 246 -8.36 -11.24 5.03
CA LYS A 246 -8.20 -12.35 4.10
C LYS A 246 -6.96 -13.13 4.46
N LEU A 247 -7.12 -14.37 4.83
CA LEU A 247 -6.10 -15.18 5.47
C LEU A 247 -5.07 -15.80 4.53
N GLY A 248 -5.32 -15.85 3.20
CA GLY A 248 -4.50 -16.64 2.26
C GLY A 248 -3.02 -16.28 2.26
N VAL A 249 -2.67 -14.99 2.17
CA VAL A 249 -1.26 -14.54 2.18
C VAL A 249 -0.63 -14.77 3.55
N LEU A 250 -1.38 -14.54 4.63
CA LEU A 250 -0.94 -14.78 6.00
C LEU A 250 -0.63 -16.28 6.22
N ASP A 251 -1.52 -17.17 5.78
CA ASP A 251 -1.30 -18.63 5.84
C ASP A 251 -0.03 -19.04 5.06
N TYR A 252 0.20 -18.45 3.88
CA TYR A 252 1.42 -18.74 3.11
C TYR A 252 2.70 -18.28 3.83
N MET A 253 2.68 -17.14 4.52
CA MET A 253 3.81 -16.68 5.33
C MET A 253 4.08 -17.62 6.50
N LEU A 254 3.02 -18.06 7.20
CA LEU A 254 3.15 -19.02 8.30
C LEU A 254 3.68 -20.38 7.86
N ARG A 255 3.47 -20.77 6.59
CA ARG A 255 4.10 -21.99 6.00
C ARG A 255 5.60 -21.82 5.79
N GLY A 256 6.10 -20.60 5.68
CA GLY A 256 7.53 -20.30 5.60
C GLY A 256 8.20 -20.14 6.97
N PHE A 257 7.45 -20.21 8.07
CA PHE A 257 7.98 -20.12 9.42
C PHE A 257 8.07 -21.50 10.06
N ARG A 258 9.18 -21.75 10.78
CA ARG A 258 9.38 -22.97 11.61
C ARG A 258 9.73 -22.55 13.02
N ILE A 259 8.99 -23.08 14.00
CA ILE A 259 9.35 -22.92 15.40
C ILE A 259 10.68 -23.61 15.65
N GLY A 260 11.59 -22.98 16.38
CA GLY A 260 12.96 -23.48 16.57
C GLY A 260 13.91 -23.33 15.37
N GLY A 261 13.44 -22.74 14.25
CA GLY A 261 14.31 -22.39 13.12
C GLY A 261 15.20 -21.17 13.42
N ASP A 262 16.16 -20.91 12.52
CA ASP A 262 17.15 -19.82 12.68
C ASP A 262 16.52 -18.42 12.70
N ARG A 263 15.34 -18.25 12.06
CA ARG A 263 14.66 -16.96 11.90
C ARG A 263 13.31 -16.96 12.58
N ASP A 264 13.04 -15.86 13.28
CA ASP A 264 11.68 -15.57 13.73
C ASP A 264 10.85 -14.91 12.60
N LEU A 265 9.54 -15.04 12.68
CA LEU A 265 8.58 -14.30 11.86
C LEU A 265 7.87 -13.29 12.77
N VAL A 266 8.13 -12.02 12.53
CA VAL A 266 7.63 -10.92 13.37
C VAL A 266 6.68 -10.05 12.58
N PHE A 267 5.43 -9.97 13.05
CA PHE A 267 4.43 -9.06 12.50
C PHE A 267 4.47 -7.72 13.21
N VAL A 268 4.60 -6.64 12.43
CA VAL A 268 4.59 -5.26 12.95
C VAL A 268 3.29 -4.59 12.49
N PRO A 269 2.34 -4.31 13.41
CA PRO A 269 1.13 -3.58 13.08
C PRO A 269 1.44 -2.12 12.72
N LEU A 270 0.88 -1.62 11.61
CA LEU A 270 0.94 -0.22 11.21
C LEU A 270 -0.48 0.32 11.02
N GLY A 271 -0.82 1.38 11.74
CA GLY A 271 -2.08 2.10 11.57
C GLY A 271 -1.91 3.32 10.68
N LEU A 272 -2.70 3.42 9.61
CA LEU A 272 -2.67 4.54 8.67
C LEU A 272 -4.01 5.29 8.66
N ASN A 273 -3.96 6.63 8.61
CA ASN A 273 -5.14 7.45 8.38
C ASN A 273 -4.79 8.75 7.65
N TYR A 274 -5.82 9.38 7.06
CA TYR A 274 -5.71 10.57 6.22
C TYR A 274 -6.83 11.57 6.54
N ASP A 275 -6.50 12.88 6.46
CA ASP A 275 -7.52 13.93 6.42
C ASP A 275 -8.28 13.92 5.09
N ARG A 276 -7.63 13.47 4.01
CA ARG A 276 -8.25 13.30 2.70
C ARG A 276 -7.66 12.08 2.00
N VAL A 277 -8.49 11.13 1.64
CA VAL A 277 -8.13 10.00 0.79
C VAL A 277 -8.23 10.41 -0.68
N LEU A 278 -7.26 10.02 -1.52
CA LEU A 278 -7.22 10.38 -2.94
C LEU A 278 -8.44 9.86 -3.70
N GLU A 279 -8.83 8.64 -3.37
CA GLU A 279 -9.85 7.86 -4.07
C GLU A 279 -11.23 7.96 -3.42
N ASP A 280 -11.44 8.77 -2.39
CA ASP A 280 -12.63 8.77 -1.55
C ASP A 280 -13.96 8.86 -2.33
N ARG A 281 -14.07 9.79 -3.27
CA ARG A 281 -15.29 9.93 -4.09
C ARG A 281 -15.49 8.72 -5.02
N SER A 282 -14.42 8.19 -5.60
CA SER A 282 -14.51 7.03 -6.48
C SER A 282 -14.81 5.73 -5.75
N LEU A 283 -14.38 5.62 -4.49
CA LEU A 283 -14.68 4.47 -3.63
C LEU A 283 -16.16 4.41 -3.23
N LEU A 284 -16.79 5.58 -3.04
CA LEU A 284 -18.23 5.70 -2.72
C LEU A 284 -19.12 5.54 -3.95
N LEU A 285 -18.68 6.02 -5.13
CA LEU A 285 -19.44 6.01 -6.39
C LEU A 285 -19.52 4.61 -7.00
N GLU A 286 -19.08 3.57 -6.32
CA GLU A 286 -19.05 2.26 -6.90
C GLU A 286 -20.44 1.71 -7.23
N THR A 287 -20.65 1.69 -8.55
CA THR A 287 -21.27 0.54 -9.22
C THR A 287 -21.14 0.75 -10.73
N LYS A 288 -20.41 -0.04 -11.46
CA LYS A 288 -20.51 -0.19 -12.93
C LYS A 288 -19.64 0.66 -13.87
N GLN A 289 -18.61 1.41 -13.47
CA GLN A 289 -17.74 2.03 -14.47
C GLN A 289 -16.55 1.12 -14.85
N LYS A 290 -16.45 0.85 -16.18
CA LYS A 290 -15.43 -0.01 -16.80
C LYS A 290 -14.00 0.51 -16.53
N LYS A 291 -13.06 -0.42 -16.41
CA LYS A 291 -11.60 -0.18 -16.13
C LYS A 291 -10.91 0.85 -17.03
N THR A 292 -11.42 1.13 -18.21
CA THR A 292 -10.88 2.10 -19.19
C THR A 292 -11.01 3.56 -18.75
N THR A 293 -11.98 3.89 -17.90
CA THR A 293 -12.19 5.25 -17.39
C THR A 293 -11.24 5.62 -16.23
N ALA A 294 -10.68 4.62 -15.53
CA ALA A 294 -9.82 4.88 -14.36
C ALA A 294 -8.52 5.62 -14.74
N LEU A 295 -7.88 5.24 -15.84
CA LEU A 295 -6.63 5.88 -16.29
C LEU A 295 -6.85 7.33 -16.71
N TRP A 296 -7.92 7.56 -17.47
CA TRP A 296 -8.30 8.91 -17.92
C TRP A 296 -8.70 9.81 -16.74
N ASN A 297 -9.42 9.27 -15.78
CA ASN A 297 -9.78 9.98 -14.56
C ASN A 297 -8.54 10.31 -13.71
N THR A 298 -7.57 9.40 -13.62
CA THR A 298 -6.30 9.67 -12.93
C THR A 298 -5.48 10.73 -13.64
N LEU A 299 -5.38 10.67 -14.97
CA LEU A 299 -4.68 11.68 -15.75
C LEU A 299 -5.35 13.06 -15.62
N ARG A 300 -6.68 13.10 -15.76
CA ARG A 300 -7.47 14.32 -15.57
C ARG A 300 -7.30 14.89 -14.16
N PHE A 301 -7.29 14.03 -13.14
CA PHE A 301 -7.02 14.43 -11.77
C PHE A 301 -5.62 15.04 -11.61
N VAL A 302 -4.58 14.41 -12.16
CA VAL A 302 -3.21 14.93 -12.12
C VAL A 302 -3.12 16.27 -12.84
N LEU A 303 -3.65 16.37 -14.07
CA LEU A 303 -3.64 17.62 -14.85
C LEU A 303 -4.41 18.74 -14.15
N HIS A 304 -5.55 18.43 -13.54
CA HIS A 304 -6.33 19.39 -12.75
C HIS A 304 -5.52 19.91 -11.56
N ASN A 305 -4.88 19.02 -10.79
CA ASN A 305 -4.07 19.43 -9.64
C ASN A 305 -2.81 20.22 -10.05
N VAL A 306 -2.19 19.89 -11.19
CA VAL A 306 -1.09 20.68 -11.76
C VAL A 306 -1.58 22.07 -12.17
N SER A 307 -2.78 22.17 -12.74
CA SER A 307 -3.40 23.47 -13.08
C SER A 307 -3.66 24.31 -11.83
N LEU A 308 -4.20 23.72 -10.76
CA LEU A 308 -4.40 24.40 -9.47
C LEU A 308 -3.07 24.87 -8.85
N MET A 309 -2.01 24.06 -8.97
CA MET A 309 -0.65 24.46 -8.54
C MET A 309 -0.15 25.70 -9.27
N ARG A 310 -0.34 25.75 -10.59
CA ARG A 310 0.07 26.93 -11.40
C ARG A 310 -0.70 28.18 -11.04
N ARG A 311 -1.95 28.05 -10.58
CA ARG A 311 -2.81 29.17 -10.16
C ARG A 311 -2.64 29.56 -8.70
N SER A 312 -1.71 28.93 -7.96
CA SER A 312 -1.52 29.11 -6.50
C SER A 312 -2.78 28.80 -5.66
N GLU A 313 -3.77 28.14 -6.24
CA GLU A 313 -5.02 27.71 -5.59
C GLU A 313 -4.94 26.34 -4.98
N TRP A 314 -3.79 25.67 -5.14
CA TRP A 314 -3.62 24.31 -4.68
C TRP A 314 -3.41 24.24 -3.16
N HIS A 315 -4.18 23.38 -2.51
CA HIS A 315 -4.07 23.12 -1.09
C HIS A 315 -3.68 21.68 -0.85
N ARG A 316 -2.74 21.45 0.07
CA ARG A 316 -2.40 20.08 0.50
C ARG A 316 -3.62 19.36 1.05
N PHE A 317 -3.64 18.05 0.92
CA PHE A 317 -4.76 17.19 1.34
C PHE A 317 -4.83 16.96 2.86
N GLY A 318 -4.24 17.85 3.65
CA GLY A 318 -4.20 17.73 5.09
C GLY A 318 -3.07 16.83 5.58
N TYR A 319 -3.33 16.14 6.67
CA TYR A 319 -2.38 15.23 7.28
C TYR A 319 -2.55 13.80 6.75
N ALA A 320 -1.41 13.09 6.63
CA ALA A 320 -1.33 11.64 6.51
C ALA A 320 -0.47 11.16 7.66
N CYS A 321 -0.98 10.29 8.50
CA CYS A 321 -0.28 9.83 9.70
C CYS A 321 -0.16 8.30 9.71
N VAL A 322 1.00 7.84 10.18
CA VAL A 322 1.31 6.42 10.37
C VAL A 322 1.77 6.20 11.80
N ASN A 323 1.18 5.21 12.45
CA ASN A 323 1.60 4.72 13.76
C ASN A 323 2.21 3.32 13.62
N PHE A 324 3.19 3.01 14.46
CA PHE A 324 3.86 1.72 14.53
C PHE A 324 3.56 1.08 15.88
N GLY A 325 2.89 -0.06 15.86
CA GLY A 325 2.49 -0.78 17.06
C GLY A 325 3.52 -1.78 17.55
N THR A 326 3.16 -2.47 18.62
CA THR A 326 3.98 -3.50 19.26
C THR A 326 4.16 -4.69 18.33
N PRO A 327 5.40 -5.11 18.05
CA PRO A 327 5.67 -6.30 17.24
C PRO A 327 5.10 -7.57 17.87
N ILE A 328 4.65 -8.50 17.04
CA ILE A 328 4.10 -9.79 17.44
C ILE A 328 5.03 -10.88 16.87
N SER A 329 5.81 -11.52 17.76
CA SER A 329 6.75 -12.60 17.43
C SER A 329 6.02 -13.95 17.37
N MET A 330 6.23 -14.69 16.28
CA MET A 330 5.69 -16.04 16.16
C MET A 330 6.47 -17.05 16.99
N ARG A 331 7.76 -16.79 17.22
CA ARG A 331 8.57 -17.60 18.12
C ARG A 331 8.09 -17.48 19.57
N GLU A 332 7.85 -16.26 20.05
CA GLU A 332 7.32 -16.03 21.41
C GLU A 332 5.91 -16.59 21.59
N ARG A 333 5.11 -16.60 20.51
CA ARG A 333 3.77 -17.19 20.52
C ARG A 333 3.79 -18.72 20.74
N GLY A 334 4.85 -19.40 20.36
CA GLY A 334 5.06 -20.83 20.64
C GLY A 334 4.14 -21.78 19.89
N ILE A 335 3.41 -21.35 18.86
CA ILE A 335 2.50 -22.19 18.07
C ILE A 335 3.23 -22.72 16.83
N ASP A 336 3.30 -24.06 16.70
CA ASP A 336 3.79 -24.70 15.48
C ASP A 336 2.69 -24.77 14.42
N TYR A 337 2.58 -23.73 13.62
CA TYR A 337 1.61 -23.67 12.53
C TYR A 337 1.83 -24.74 11.46
N GLN A 338 2.99 -25.37 11.39
CA GLN A 338 3.24 -26.44 10.41
C GLN A 338 2.72 -27.79 10.89
N ALA A 339 2.69 -28.03 12.20
CA ALA A 339 2.12 -29.22 12.80
C ALA A 339 0.59 -29.23 12.74
N LEU A 340 -0.06 -28.05 12.67
CA LEU A 340 -1.50 -27.94 12.58
C LEU A 340 -2.01 -28.36 11.19
N SER A 341 -3.13 -29.04 11.15
CA SER A 341 -3.78 -29.48 9.91
C SER A 341 -5.26 -29.11 9.86
N GLY A 342 -5.83 -29.16 8.67
CA GLY A 342 -7.27 -29.04 8.44
C GLY A 342 -7.92 -27.81 9.09
N GLU A 343 -8.87 -28.04 9.99
CA GLU A 343 -9.67 -27.01 10.64
C GLU A 343 -8.93 -26.30 11.76
N GLU A 344 -8.09 -27.02 12.50
CA GLU A 344 -7.25 -26.43 13.56
C GLU A 344 -6.34 -25.35 13.00
N ARG A 345 -5.69 -25.64 11.88
CA ARG A 345 -4.84 -24.65 11.20
C ARG A 345 -5.66 -23.43 10.75
N ARG A 346 -6.83 -23.66 10.14
CA ARG A 346 -7.69 -22.56 9.69
C ARG A 346 -8.11 -21.68 10.85
N ALA A 347 -8.52 -22.28 11.97
CA ALA A 347 -8.91 -21.56 13.18
C ALA A 347 -7.74 -20.76 13.77
N ALA A 348 -6.54 -21.34 13.87
CA ALA A 348 -5.35 -20.68 14.38
C ALA A 348 -4.91 -19.49 13.51
N VAL A 349 -4.94 -19.64 12.17
CA VAL A 349 -4.62 -18.56 11.22
C VAL A 349 -5.68 -17.46 11.28
N ALA A 350 -6.97 -17.80 11.44
CA ALA A 350 -8.06 -16.83 11.58
C ALA A 350 -7.93 -16.05 12.88
N ALA A 351 -7.62 -16.72 13.99
CA ALA A 351 -7.38 -16.06 15.27
C ALA A 351 -6.21 -15.06 15.20
N LEU A 352 -5.09 -15.47 14.60
CA LEU A 352 -3.96 -14.57 14.37
C LEU A 352 -4.34 -13.41 13.47
N GLY A 353 -5.06 -13.65 12.37
CA GLY A 353 -5.51 -12.59 11.47
C GLY A 353 -6.38 -11.55 12.17
N THR A 354 -7.30 -12.00 13.01
CA THR A 354 -8.16 -11.13 13.83
C THR A 354 -7.34 -10.33 14.83
N GLU A 355 -6.42 -10.96 15.55
CA GLU A 355 -5.52 -10.30 16.50
C GLU A 355 -4.66 -9.22 15.83
N LEU A 356 -4.08 -9.53 14.67
CA LEU A 356 -3.29 -8.58 13.89
C LEU A 356 -4.13 -7.37 13.45
N MET A 357 -5.36 -7.59 12.98
CA MET A 357 -6.24 -6.49 12.58
C MET A 357 -6.73 -5.68 13.77
N GLN A 358 -6.95 -6.29 14.93
CA GLN A 358 -7.24 -5.59 16.17
C GLN A 358 -6.04 -4.74 16.63
N ALA A 359 -4.82 -5.29 16.55
CA ALA A 359 -3.60 -4.56 16.86
C ALA A 359 -3.40 -3.35 15.94
N VAL A 360 -3.66 -3.51 14.63
CA VAL A 360 -3.68 -2.39 13.67
C VAL A 360 -4.76 -1.38 14.03
N GLY A 361 -5.97 -1.84 14.33
CA GLY A 361 -7.12 -0.99 14.68
C GLY A 361 -6.82 -0.08 15.87
N ARG A 362 -6.27 -0.63 16.96
CA ARG A 362 -5.93 0.12 18.17
C ARG A 362 -4.99 1.30 17.92
N ILE A 363 -4.15 1.21 16.90
CA ILE A 363 -3.15 2.23 16.58
C ILE A 363 -3.50 3.08 15.36
N VAL A 364 -4.70 2.95 14.78
CA VAL A 364 -5.13 3.87 13.71
C VAL A 364 -5.10 5.31 14.23
N PRO A 365 -4.33 6.23 13.59
CA PRO A 365 -4.26 7.61 14.08
C PRO A 365 -5.60 8.33 13.94
N VAL A 366 -5.99 9.04 14.98
CA VAL A 366 -7.17 9.91 14.94
C VAL A 366 -6.74 11.29 14.47
N LEU A 367 -7.24 11.71 13.31
CA LEU A 367 -6.88 12.97 12.65
C LEU A 367 -8.01 14.02 12.74
N PRO A 368 -7.72 15.30 12.46
CA PRO A 368 -8.71 16.38 12.55
C PRO A 368 -9.98 16.15 11.72
N VAL A 369 -9.85 15.74 10.45
CA VAL A 369 -11.03 15.54 9.59
C VAL A 369 -11.93 14.39 10.08
N PRO A 370 -11.43 13.19 10.41
CA PRO A 370 -12.22 12.14 11.04
C PRO A 370 -12.97 12.59 12.32
N LEU A 371 -12.32 13.37 13.19
CA LEU A 371 -12.95 13.88 14.41
C LEU A 371 -14.16 14.76 14.09
N ILE A 372 -13.96 15.77 13.25
CA ILE A 372 -15.01 16.72 12.90
C ILE A 372 -16.10 16.05 12.09
N ALA A 373 -15.76 15.16 11.17
CA ALA A 373 -16.74 14.37 10.42
C ALA A 373 -17.61 13.52 11.37
N THR A 374 -17.03 12.98 12.45
CA THR A 374 -17.80 12.22 13.46
C THR A 374 -18.84 13.09 14.16
N VAL A 375 -18.48 14.33 14.51
CA VAL A 375 -19.42 15.28 15.13
C VAL A 375 -20.56 15.61 14.16
N PHE A 376 -20.26 15.96 12.90
CA PHE A 376 -21.31 16.26 11.91
C PHE A 376 -22.21 15.04 11.63
N VAL A 377 -21.67 13.85 11.59
CA VAL A 377 -22.47 12.61 11.40
C VAL A 377 -23.40 12.38 12.59
N ARG A 378 -22.99 12.69 13.84
CA ARG A 378 -23.82 12.60 15.03
C ARG A 378 -24.92 13.67 15.07
N HIS A 379 -24.62 14.89 14.61
CA HIS A 379 -25.57 15.99 14.53
C HIS A 379 -26.60 15.86 13.39
N GLY A 380 -26.27 15.10 12.35
CA GLY A 380 -27.14 14.91 11.18
C GLY A 380 -27.34 16.24 10.43
N ASP A 381 -28.61 16.65 10.27
CA ASP A 381 -28.97 17.87 9.54
C ASP A 381 -28.96 19.14 10.41
N LYS A 382 -28.63 19.01 11.71
CA LYS A 382 -28.61 20.16 12.62
C LYS A 382 -27.36 21.01 12.39
N ALA A 383 -27.54 22.32 12.32
CA ALA A 383 -26.43 23.27 12.29
C ALA A 383 -25.80 23.42 13.68
N ILE A 384 -24.50 23.67 13.72
CA ILE A 384 -23.72 23.77 14.96
C ILE A 384 -22.84 25.02 14.90
N SER A 385 -22.73 25.75 16.02
CA SER A 385 -21.80 26.86 16.14
C SER A 385 -20.36 26.41 16.28
N GLU A 386 -19.40 27.31 16.01
CA GLU A 386 -17.97 26.97 16.16
C GLU A 386 -17.63 26.58 17.61
N MET A 387 -18.19 27.29 18.58
CA MET A 387 -17.98 27.01 20.01
C MET A 387 -18.51 25.62 20.40
N GLU A 388 -19.70 25.31 19.95
CA GLU A 388 -20.34 24.01 20.21
C GLU A 388 -19.57 22.88 19.51
N LEU A 389 -19.14 23.09 18.25
CA LEU A 389 -18.28 22.14 17.52
C LEU A 389 -16.98 21.84 18.29
N LYS A 390 -16.30 22.90 18.79
CA LYS A 390 -15.09 22.73 19.60
C LYS A 390 -15.36 21.94 20.88
N GLY A 391 -16.48 22.21 21.54
CA GLY A 391 -16.88 21.48 22.74
C GLY A 391 -17.16 20.00 22.46
N GLU A 392 -17.88 19.69 21.36
CA GLU A 392 -18.14 18.31 20.94
C GLU A 392 -16.87 17.55 20.55
N VAL A 393 -15.99 18.19 19.77
CA VAL A 393 -14.69 17.59 19.41
C VAL A 393 -13.83 17.37 20.64
N GLY A 394 -13.84 18.30 21.63
CA GLY A 394 -13.14 18.14 22.89
C GLY A 394 -13.60 16.89 23.65
N ARG A 395 -14.90 16.74 23.87
CA ARG A 395 -15.48 15.55 24.51
C ARG A 395 -15.13 14.26 23.76
N LEU A 396 -15.15 14.30 22.43
CA LEU A 396 -14.78 13.15 21.61
C LEU A 396 -13.29 12.79 21.75
N VAL A 397 -12.40 13.77 21.81
CA VAL A 397 -10.96 13.58 22.04
C VAL A 397 -10.71 12.97 23.43
N GLU A 398 -11.37 13.49 24.48
CA GLU A 398 -11.27 12.93 25.82
C GLU A 398 -11.74 11.46 25.87
N GLN A 399 -12.89 11.16 25.25
CA GLN A 399 -13.42 9.81 25.16
C GLN A 399 -12.44 8.85 24.45
N LEU A 400 -11.87 9.27 23.32
CA LEU A 400 -10.92 8.48 22.55
C LEU A 400 -9.62 8.27 23.32
N THR A 401 -9.10 9.31 23.97
CA THR A 401 -7.87 9.26 24.74
C THR A 401 -8.02 8.35 25.96
N ALA A 402 -9.16 8.43 26.65
CA ALA A 402 -9.48 7.54 27.78
C ALA A 402 -9.52 6.05 27.37
N ARG A 403 -9.79 5.77 26.10
CA ARG A 403 -9.76 4.41 25.52
C ARG A 403 -8.39 4.03 24.92
N GLY A 404 -7.37 4.86 25.10
CA GLY A 404 -6.02 4.60 24.60
C GLY A 404 -5.83 4.88 23.11
N ALA A 405 -6.75 5.60 22.45
CA ALA A 405 -6.60 5.96 21.05
C ALA A 405 -5.50 7.04 20.87
N HIS A 406 -4.78 6.94 19.78
CA HIS A 406 -3.70 7.88 19.43
C HIS A 406 -4.26 9.07 18.65
N VAL A 407 -4.61 10.14 19.37
CA VAL A 407 -5.12 11.38 18.78
C VAL A 407 -3.95 12.27 18.34
N TYR A 408 -3.89 12.58 17.05
CA TYR A 408 -2.89 13.49 16.51
C TYR A 408 -3.41 14.93 16.53
N VAL A 409 -2.85 15.74 17.44
CA VAL A 409 -3.14 17.17 17.54
C VAL A 409 -2.01 17.96 16.86
N PRO A 410 -2.24 18.53 15.66
CA PRO A 410 -1.25 19.33 14.97
C PRO A 410 -0.76 20.51 15.82
N ARG A 411 0.55 20.73 15.85
CA ARG A 411 1.21 21.80 16.64
C ARG A 411 0.96 21.70 18.16
N LYS A 412 0.37 20.63 18.65
CA LYS A 412 -0.12 20.51 20.05
C LYS A 412 -1.16 21.60 20.40
N ASP A 413 -1.86 22.10 19.40
CA ASP A 413 -2.85 23.15 19.50
C ASP A 413 -4.22 22.62 19.06
N PHE A 414 -5.12 22.50 20.00
CA PHE A 414 -6.46 21.93 19.78
C PHE A 414 -7.32 22.83 18.86
N ASP A 415 -7.32 24.14 19.09
CA ASP A 415 -8.07 25.09 18.26
C ASP A 415 -7.57 25.05 16.80
N TYR A 416 -6.25 25.01 16.63
CA TYR A 416 -5.67 24.85 15.31
C TYR A 416 -6.08 23.53 14.65
N ALA A 417 -6.16 22.43 15.40
CA ALA A 417 -6.59 21.13 14.89
C ALA A 417 -8.04 21.19 14.36
N VAL A 418 -8.96 21.77 15.17
CA VAL A 418 -10.37 21.92 14.79
C VAL A 418 -10.49 22.82 13.56
N ASN A 419 -9.81 23.97 13.54
CA ASN A 419 -9.84 24.91 12.42
C ASN A 419 -9.30 24.31 11.12
N VAL A 420 -8.21 23.52 11.19
CA VAL A 420 -7.64 22.85 10.01
C VAL A 420 -8.62 21.81 9.46
N GLY A 421 -9.21 20.97 10.32
CA GLY A 421 -10.15 19.94 9.89
C GLY A 421 -11.44 20.55 9.31
N LEU A 422 -12.02 21.55 9.97
CA LEU A 422 -13.20 22.27 9.50
C LEU A 422 -12.94 22.94 8.14
N ARG A 423 -11.80 23.65 8.01
CA ARG A 423 -11.37 24.25 6.76
C ARG A 423 -11.26 23.22 5.63
N MET A 424 -10.72 22.02 5.89
CA MET A 424 -10.61 20.96 4.89
C MET A 424 -11.99 20.47 4.42
N LEU A 425 -12.96 20.34 5.33
CA LEU A 425 -14.33 19.96 4.98
C LEU A 425 -15.03 21.05 4.18
N ARG A 426 -14.85 22.33 4.55
CA ARG A 426 -15.43 23.50 3.84
C ARG A 426 -14.85 23.64 2.43
N LEU A 427 -13.52 23.58 2.28
CA LEU A 427 -12.84 23.65 0.96
C LEU A 427 -13.35 22.56 0.00
N ARG A 428 -13.80 21.44 0.54
CA ARG A 428 -14.37 20.34 -0.23
C ARG A 428 -15.88 20.39 -0.37
N ARG A 429 -16.52 21.43 0.20
CA ARG A 429 -17.98 21.62 0.23
C ARG A 429 -18.74 20.47 0.90
N LEU A 430 -18.11 19.77 1.85
CA LEU A 430 -18.79 18.76 2.67
C LEU A 430 -19.58 19.40 3.81
N VAL A 431 -19.09 20.55 4.26
CA VAL A 431 -19.71 21.36 5.30
C VAL A 431 -19.94 22.76 4.74
N GLY A 432 -21.15 23.27 4.90
CA GLY A 432 -21.54 24.64 4.61
C GLY A 432 -21.50 25.53 5.85
N GLU A 433 -21.59 26.84 5.65
CA GLU A 433 -21.74 27.84 6.71
C GLU A 433 -22.85 28.80 6.32
N ARG A 434 -23.72 29.08 7.27
CA ARG A 434 -24.78 30.08 7.14
C ARG A 434 -24.98 30.77 8.48
N GLU A 435 -24.89 32.11 8.49
CA GLU A 435 -25.12 32.92 9.69
C GLU A 435 -24.23 32.52 10.88
N GLY A 436 -22.97 32.13 10.63
CA GLY A 436 -22.02 31.67 11.64
C GLY A 436 -22.24 30.24 12.16
N LEU A 437 -23.22 29.52 11.61
CA LEU A 437 -23.50 28.14 11.93
C LEU A 437 -22.99 27.22 10.81
N TYR A 438 -22.37 26.10 11.19
CA TYR A 438 -21.89 25.08 10.28
C TYR A 438 -22.87 23.94 10.17
N TYR A 439 -23.06 23.38 8.98
CA TYR A 439 -23.97 22.27 8.73
C TYR A 439 -23.39 21.29 7.71
N ALA A 440 -23.71 20.02 7.85
CA ALA A 440 -23.34 18.99 6.88
C ALA A 440 -24.18 19.16 5.60
N GLN A 441 -23.54 19.07 4.43
CA GLN A 441 -24.26 19.00 3.17
C GLN A 441 -24.89 17.60 3.04
N SER A 442 -26.22 17.53 2.90
CA SER A 442 -26.96 16.24 2.89
C SER A 442 -26.48 15.31 1.79
N GLU A 443 -26.14 15.84 0.60
CA GLU A 443 -25.61 15.07 -0.53
C GLU A 443 -24.20 14.50 -0.25
N GLU A 444 -23.44 15.13 0.63
CA GLU A 444 -22.07 14.75 0.99
C GLU A 444 -22.00 13.94 2.31
N MET A 445 -23.11 13.66 2.93
CA MET A 445 -23.21 12.87 4.15
C MET A 445 -22.53 11.48 4.01
N PRO A 446 -22.63 10.76 2.87
CA PRO A 446 -21.90 9.50 2.70
C PRO A 446 -20.39 9.67 2.83
N LEU A 447 -19.84 10.79 2.37
CA LEU A 447 -18.41 11.07 2.44
C LEU A 447 -17.99 11.50 3.86
N LEU A 448 -18.81 12.24 4.58
CA LEU A 448 -18.59 12.50 6.01
C LEU A 448 -18.60 11.20 6.82
N ARG A 449 -19.54 10.30 6.56
CA ARG A 449 -19.59 8.96 7.18
C ARG A 449 -18.36 8.13 6.86
N TYR A 450 -17.83 8.21 5.64
CA TYR A 450 -16.58 7.54 5.27
C TYR A 450 -15.40 7.96 6.16
N TYR A 451 -15.27 9.26 6.45
CA TYR A 451 -14.22 9.77 7.36
C TYR A 451 -14.50 9.41 8.82
N ALA A 452 -15.72 9.58 9.30
CA ALA A 452 -16.12 9.21 10.66
C ALA A 452 -15.89 7.72 10.93
N ASN A 453 -16.23 6.86 9.98
CA ASN A 453 -16.07 5.41 10.09
C ASN A 453 -14.59 4.99 10.25
N SER A 454 -13.64 5.83 9.84
CA SER A 454 -12.22 5.51 9.96
C SER A 454 -11.75 5.37 11.41
N ILE A 455 -12.47 5.96 12.34
CA ILE A 455 -12.17 5.94 13.78
C ILE A 455 -13.33 5.34 14.61
N ALA A 456 -14.42 4.89 13.96
CA ALA A 456 -15.61 4.41 14.64
C ALA A 456 -15.34 3.20 15.56
N HIS A 457 -14.42 2.33 15.16
CA HIS A 457 -14.00 1.15 15.95
C HIS A 457 -13.27 1.52 17.25
N LEU A 458 -12.72 2.73 17.36
CA LEU A 458 -12.09 3.25 18.59
C LEU A 458 -13.12 3.80 19.60
N LEU A 459 -14.37 3.94 19.18
CA LEU A 459 -15.48 4.45 19.99
C LEU A 459 -16.38 3.34 20.55
N GLN A 460 -16.21 2.11 20.06
CA GLN A 460 -16.89 0.91 20.53
C GLN A 460 -16.11 0.29 21.67
#